data_4138c36d9e67fdaf14c891366d9974e8
#
_entry.id   4138c36d9e67fdaf14c891366d9974e8
#
_cell.length_a   1.000
_cell.length_b   1.000
_cell.length_c   1.000
_cell.angle_alpha   90.00
_cell.angle_beta   90.00
_cell.angle_gamma   90.00
#
_symmetry.space_group_name_H-M   'P 1'
#
loop_
_entity.id
_entity.type
_entity.pdbx_description
1 polymer ?
#
loop_
_entity_poly.entity_id
_entity_poly.type
_entity_poly.pdbx_seq_one_letter_code
_entity_poly.pdbx_strand_id
1 'polypeptide(L)'
;MRVKFPAALFAAASLAAIAVSPVAAARPTGDYQQPKINWVQPTIVAHADGTATVHVQYTCFGGNDHTHVYIGLKQGPDVNATDHTSSQYAKTFYSTNWSPDFGGNALICNGHKVNQQFTLQPDPYFWDAANAPALSAGQAFVQVCVFDSTNQGETDPNGFGFDYSMRKVVTD
;
A
#
# COMPACT_ATOMS: atom_id res chain seq x y z
N MET A 1 -54.87 -55.49 23.65
CA MET A 1 -54.24 -54.28 24.12
C MET A 1 -53.81 -53.41 22.87
N ARG A 2 -54.52 -52.31 22.67
CA ARG A 2 -54.18 -51.39 21.54
C ARG A 2 -53.48 -50.18 22.15
N VAL A 3 -52.21 -50.01 21.81
CA VAL A 3 -51.41 -48.85 22.22
C VAL A 3 -51.63 -47.74 21.21
N LYS A 4 -52.17 -46.61 21.65
CA LYS A 4 -52.31 -45.39 20.83
C LYS A 4 -51.06 -44.53 21.01
N PHE A 5 -50.36 -44.22 19.92
CA PHE A 5 -49.28 -43.22 19.90
C PHE A 5 -49.86 -41.82 19.60
N PRO A 6 -49.43 -40.80 20.34
CA PRO A 6 -49.84 -39.42 20.01
C PRO A 6 -48.96 -38.88 18.87
N ALA A 7 -49.61 -38.21 17.91
CA ALA A 7 -48.95 -37.48 16.83
C ALA A 7 -48.28 -36.22 17.37
N ALA A 8 -46.97 -36.14 17.22
CA ALA A 8 -46.21 -34.93 17.50
C ALA A 8 -46.27 -33.99 16.30
N LEU A 9 -46.88 -32.81 16.47
CA LEU A 9 -46.83 -31.73 15.50
C LEU A 9 -45.42 -31.09 15.53
N PHE A 10 -44.68 -31.21 14.43
CA PHE A 10 -43.47 -30.42 14.20
C PHE A 10 -43.88 -29.08 13.62
N ALA A 11 -43.72 -28.02 14.40
CA ALA A 11 -43.80 -26.66 13.94
C ALA A 11 -42.47 -26.31 13.24
N ALA A 12 -42.49 -26.18 11.92
CA ALA A 12 -41.33 -25.70 11.14
C ALA A 12 -41.20 -24.18 11.32
N ALA A 13 -40.23 -23.76 12.12
CA ALA A 13 -39.85 -22.36 12.22
C ALA A 13 -39.01 -21.99 10.99
N SER A 14 -39.59 -21.23 10.04
CA SER A 14 -38.91 -20.69 8.90
C SER A 14 -38.02 -19.52 9.35
N LEU A 15 -36.73 -19.74 9.48
CA LEU A 15 -35.75 -18.66 9.65
C LEU A 15 -35.59 -17.91 8.30
N ALA A 16 -36.19 -16.74 8.19
CA ALA A 16 -35.92 -15.81 7.11
C ALA A 16 -34.50 -15.25 7.29
N ALA A 17 -33.55 -15.76 6.51
CA ALA A 17 -32.24 -15.18 6.43
C ALA A 17 -32.36 -13.82 5.71
N ILE A 18 -32.21 -12.74 6.46
CA ILE A 18 -32.08 -11.39 5.90
C ILE A 18 -30.68 -11.35 5.28
N ALA A 19 -30.59 -11.50 3.97
CA ALA A 19 -29.37 -11.24 3.22
C ALA A 19 -29.12 -9.72 3.29
N VAL A 20 -28.24 -9.31 4.20
CA VAL A 20 -27.67 -7.98 4.18
C VAL A 20 -26.73 -7.94 2.97
N SER A 21 -27.19 -7.47 1.82
CA SER A 21 -26.33 -7.17 0.71
C SER A 21 -25.32 -6.12 1.17
N PRO A 22 -24.00 -6.33 0.97
CA PRO A 22 -23.05 -5.28 1.21
C PRO A 22 -23.46 -4.08 0.32
N VAL A 23 -23.78 -2.98 0.98
CA VAL A 23 -24.01 -1.72 0.27
C VAL A 23 -22.67 -1.39 -0.38
N ALA A 24 -22.54 -1.65 -1.66
CA ALA A 24 -21.43 -1.13 -2.44
C ALA A 24 -21.44 0.39 -2.20
N ALA A 25 -20.38 0.90 -1.59
CA ALA A 25 -20.24 2.33 -1.36
C ALA A 25 -20.45 3.02 -2.71
N ALA A 26 -21.53 3.78 -2.82
CA ALA A 26 -21.85 4.48 -4.05
C ALA A 26 -20.64 5.38 -4.37
N ARG A 27 -20.06 5.15 -5.52
CA ARG A 27 -18.97 5.98 -6.06
C ARG A 27 -19.48 7.42 -6.07
N PRO A 28 -18.73 8.38 -5.52
CA PRO A 28 -19.09 9.78 -5.71
C PRO A 28 -19.17 10.04 -7.22
N THR A 29 -20.32 10.46 -7.72
CA THR A 29 -20.52 10.90 -9.12
C THR A 29 -19.96 12.30 -9.34
N GLY A 30 -18.86 12.64 -8.66
CA GLY A 30 -18.12 13.87 -8.83
C GLY A 30 -16.94 13.67 -9.77
N ASP A 31 -16.39 14.77 -10.26
CA ASP A 31 -15.19 14.77 -11.10
C ASP A 31 -14.11 13.93 -10.45
N TYR A 32 -13.48 13.07 -11.24
CA TYR A 32 -12.38 12.23 -10.79
C TYR A 32 -11.30 13.08 -10.11
N GLN A 33 -10.91 12.69 -8.91
CA GLN A 33 -9.83 13.33 -8.18
C GLN A 33 -8.61 12.43 -8.16
N GLN A 34 -7.54 12.93 -8.76
CA GLN A 34 -6.26 12.26 -8.80
C GLN A 34 -5.71 12.08 -7.37
N PRO A 35 -5.19 10.89 -7.03
CA PRO A 35 -4.47 10.71 -5.78
C PRO A 35 -3.25 11.61 -5.71
N LYS A 36 -2.89 12.04 -4.50
CA LYS A 36 -1.83 13.02 -4.30
C LYS A 36 -0.94 12.65 -3.14
N ILE A 37 0.38 12.71 -3.37
CA ILE A 37 1.37 12.72 -2.29
C ILE A 37 1.48 14.17 -1.78
N ASN A 38 1.19 14.38 -0.51
CA ASN A 38 1.22 15.69 0.12
C ASN A 38 2.58 15.97 0.79
N TRP A 39 3.21 14.93 1.32
CA TRP A 39 4.48 15.04 2.01
C TRP A 39 5.13 13.67 2.20
N VAL A 40 6.44 13.63 2.14
CA VAL A 40 7.26 12.46 2.47
C VAL A 40 8.26 12.87 3.54
N GLN A 41 8.41 12.06 4.56
CA GLN A 41 9.33 12.28 5.68
C GLN A 41 10.75 12.62 5.19
N PRO A 42 11.40 13.69 5.70
CA PRO A 42 12.73 14.08 5.25
C PRO A 42 13.85 13.13 5.73
N THR A 43 13.61 12.40 6.83
CA THR A 43 14.58 11.46 7.41
C THR A 43 13.95 10.08 7.55
N ILE A 44 14.54 9.09 6.94
CA ILE A 44 14.09 7.69 6.96
C ILE A 44 14.94 6.93 7.97
N VAL A 45 14.34 6.03 8.72
CA VAL A 45 15.03 5.20 9.71
C VAL A 45 15.22 3.80 9.13
N ALA A 46 16.48 3.38 9.03
CA ALA A 46 16.86 2.00 8.73
C ALA A 46 17.14 1.27 10.04
N HIS A 47 16.46 0.15 10.24
CA HIS A 47 16.46 -0.61 11.49
C HIS A 47 17.47 -1.76 11.46
N ALA A 48 17.96 -2.10 12.65
CA ALA A 48 18.92 -3.21 12.81
C ALA A 48 18.32 -4.58 12.41
N ASP A 49 17.00 -4.72 12.37
CA ASP A 49 16.30 -5.93 11.90
C ASP A 49 16.28 -6.07 10.36
N GLY A 50 16.86 -5.12 9.64
CA GLY A 50 16.91 -5.11 8.18
C GLY A 50 15.68 -4.52 7.51
N THR A 51 14.82 -3.83 8.25
CA THR A 51 13.70 -3.05 7.70
C THR A 51 14.03 -1.56 7.63
N ALA A 52 13.14 -0.77 7.00
CA ALA A 52 13.19 0.68 7.09
C ALA A 52 11.78 1.24 7.25
N THR A 53 11.65 2.39 7.92
CA THR A 53 10.36 3.08 8.05
C THR A 53 10.37 4.45 7.41
N VAL A 54 9.25 4.76 6.73
CA VAL A 54 8.99 6.07 6.14
C VAL A 54 7.56 6.51 6.45
N HIS A 55 7.40 7.77 6.81
CA HIS A 55 6.07 8.37 6.95
C HIS A 55 5.73 9.14 5.68
N VAL A 56 4.52 8.91 5.18
CA VAL A 56 3.98 9.56 4.00
C VAL A 56 2.63 10.18 4.34
N GLN A 57 2.41 11.41 3.89
CA GLN A 57 1.09 12.01 3.88
C GLN A 57 0.56 12.01 2.46
N TYR A 58 -0.60 11.41 2.25
CA TYR A 58 -1.22 11.30 0.94
C TYR A 58 -2.75 11.47 1.03
N THR A 59 -3.38 11.60 -0.12
CA THR A 59 -4.83 11.61 -0.29
C THR A 59 -5.18 10.72 -1.45
N CYS A 60 -6.14 9.80 -1.29
CA CYS A 60 -6.63 8.94 -2.35
C CYS A 60 -8.13 8.69 -2.19
N PHE A 61 -8.81 8.30 -3.27
CA PHE A 61 -10.27 8.32 -3.39
C PHE A 61 -10.88 6.97 -3.79
N GLY A 62 -10.08 5.99 -4.23
CA GLY A 62 -10.54 4.72 -4.77
C GLY A 62 -11.02 3.68 -3.74
N GLY A 63 -10.88 3.98 -2.45
CA GLY A 63 -11.09 3.00 -1.38
C GLY A 63 -9.89 2.06 -1.21
N ASN A 64 -9.86 1.35 -0.08
CA ASN A 64 -8.69 0.53 0.29
C ASN A 64 -8.43 -0.62 -0.68
N ASP A 65 -9.50 -1.22 -1.22
CA ASP A 65 -9.40 -2.43 -2.05
C ASP A 65 -8.93 -2.16 -3.49
N HIS A 66 -8.94 -0.89 -3.90
CA HIS A 66 -8.65 -0.49 -5.28
C HIS A 66 -7.49 0.49 -5.41
N THR A 67 -6.88 0.84 -4.31
CA THR A 67 -5.74 1.76 -4.27
C THR A 67 -4.50 1.03 -3.80
N HIS A 68 -3.39 1.28 -4.47
CA HIS A 68 -2.09 0.73 -4.13
C HIS A 68 -1.13 1.84 -3.78
N VAL A 69 -0.29 1.61 -2.79
CA VAL A 69 0.85 2.48 -2.47
C VAL A 69 2.13 1.70 -2.68
N TYR A 70 2.95 2.22 -3.55
CA TYR A 70 4.30 1.73 -3.74
C TYR A 70 5.29 2.75 -3.20
N ILE A 71 6.24 2.29 -2.39
CA ILE A 71 7.37 3.09 -1.94
C ILE A 71 8.64 2.31 -2.24
N GLY A 72 9.52 2.93 -3.01
CA GLY A 72 10.86 2.42 -3.29
C GLY A 72 11.91 3.34 -2.65
N LEU A 73 12.87 2.74 -1.96
CA LEU A 73 14.01 3.41 -1.33
C LEU A 73 15.30 2.84 -1.90
N LYS A 74 16.07 3.67 -2.58
CA LYS A 74 17.25 3.27 -3.34
C LYS A 74 18.48 4.01 -2.86
N GLN A 75 19.56 3.29 -2.65
CA GLN A 75 20.83 3.87 -2.23
C GLN A 75 21.98 3.38 -3.11
N GLY A 76 22.87 4.29 -3.48
CA GLY A 76 24.01 4.01 -4.34
C GLY A 76 24.69 5.32 -4.74
N PRO A 77 25.95 5.27 -5.25
CA PRO A 77 26.72 6.47 -5.55
C PRO A 77 26.14 7.33 -6.67
N ASP A 78 25.42 6.71 -7.63
CA ASP A 78 24.90 7.37 -8.81
C ASP A 78 23.37 7.56 -8.75
N VAL A 79 22.74 7.23 -7.61
CA VAL A 79 21.30 7.39 -7.40
C VAL A 79 20.96 8.87 -7.19
N ASN A 80 19.97 9.37 -7.93
CA ASN A 80 19.54 10.77 -7.85
C ASN A 80 18.02 10.91 -8.07
N ALA A 81 17.48 12.08 -7.76
CA ALA A 81 16.04 12.35 -7.82
C ALA A 81 15.49 12.61 -9.23
N THR A 82 16.34 12.79 -10.21
CA THR A 82 15.94 13.16 -11.59
C THR A 82 15.82 11.96 -12.51
N ASP A 83 16.37 10.81 -12.10
CA ASP A 83 16.36 9.59 -12.90
C ASP A 83 15.41 8.56 -12.30
N HIS A 84 14.26 8.37 -12.94
CA HIS A 84 13.26 7.41 -12.50
C HIS A 84 13.72 5.95 -12.65
N THR A 85 14.77 5.73 -13.43
CA THR A 85 15.39 4.41 -13.62
C THR A 85 16.53 4.13 -12.63
N SER A 86 16.69 4.97 -11.61
CA SER A 86 17.76 4.87 -10.61
C SER A 86 17.95 3.48 -9.98
N SER A 87 16.99 2.56 -10.13
CA SER A 87 17.15 1.18 -9.66
C SER A 87 18.32 0.45 -10.31
N GLN A 88 18.69 0.77 -11.54
CA GLN A 88 19.84 0.18 -12.22
C GLN A 88 21.19 0.65 -11.64
N TYR A 89 21.22 1.82 -10.99
CA TYR A 89 22.40 2.38 -10.34
C TYR A 89 22.42 2.11 -8.83
N ALA A 90 21.33 1.58 -8.30
CA ALA A 90 21.23 1.26 -6.88
C ALA A 90 22.18 0.11 -6.52
N LYS A 91 22.76 0.19 -5.34
CA LYS A 91 23.47 -0.92 -4.66
C LYS A 91 22.55 -1.58 -3.64
N THR A 92 21.58 -0.84 -3.13
CA THR A 92 20.61 -1.28 -2.15
C THR A 92 19.24 -0.79 -2.57
N PHE A 93 18.23 -1.66 -2.49
CA PHE A 93 16.86 -1.33 -2.80
C PHE A 93 15.90 -1.97 -1.80
N TYR A 94 15.04 -1.15 -1.21
CA TYR A 94 13.97 -1.53 -0.31
C TYR A 94 12.64 -1.06 -0.88
N SER A 95 11.57 -1.84 -0.68
CA SER A 95 10.26 -1.43 -1.18
C SER A 95 9.10 -1.96 -0.34
N THR A 96 7.89 -1.46 -0.63
CA THR A 96 6.60 -2.03 -0.20
C THR A 96 6.06 -3.07 -1.17
N ASN A 97 6.70 -3.28 -2.30
CA ASN A 97 6.41 -4.28 -3.32
C ASN A 97 4.97 -4.33 -3.82
N TRP A 98 4.33 -3.20 -4.12
CA TRP A 98 2.97 -3.13 -4.71
C TRP A 98 1.89 -4.01 -4.03
N SER A 99 2.24 -4.81 -3.04
CA SER A 99 1.33 -5.67 -2.32
C SER A 99 0.88 -4.99 -1.03
N PRO A 100 -0.42 -4.89 -0.75
CA PRO A 100 -0.91 -4.40 0.52
C PRO A 100 -0.45 -5.28 1.70
N ASP A 101 -0.15 -6.55 1.43
CA ASP A 101 0.29 -7.51 2.44
C ASP A 101 1.82 -7.51 2.65
N PHE A 102 2.57 -6.90 1.75
CA PHE A 102 4.02 -6.85 1.85
C PHE A 102 4.45 -5.82 2.91
N GLY A 103 5.17 -6.27 3.91
CA GLY A 103 5.58 -5.43 5.04
C GLY A 103 4.46 -5.09 6.02
N GLY A 104 3.28 -5.70 5.90
CA GLY A 104 2.15 -5.48 6.82
C GLY A 104 1.53 -4.08 6.71
N ASN A 105 1.66 -3.41 5.59
CA ASN A 105 1.16 -2.05 5.37
C ASN A 105 -0.29 -2.05 4.88
N ALA A 106 -1.25 -2.03 5.81
CA ALA A 106 -2.65 -1.81 5.45
C ALA A 106 -2.85 -0.37 4.93
N LEU A 107 -3.41 -0.25 3.73
CA LEU A 107 -3.68 1.05 3.12
C LEU A 107 -4.95 1.70 3.69
N ILE A 108 -4.93 3.02 3.87
CA ILE A 108 -6.09 3.84 4.23
C ILE A 108 -6.39 4.80 3.06
N CYS A 109 -7.51 4.59 2.38
CA CYS A 109 -7.93 5.42 1.26
C CYS A 109 -9.42 5.80 1.39
N ASN A 110 -9.69 6.92 2.02
CA ASN A 110 -11.03 7.33 2.42
C ASN A 110 -11.43 8.74 1.93
N GLY A 111 -10.71 9.28 0.97
CA GLY A 111 -10.93 10.62 0.43
C GLY A 111 -10.36 11.76 1.28
N HIS A 112 -9.79 11.46 2.43
CA HIS A 112 -9.17 12.45 3.31
C HIS A 112 -7.64 12.36 3.25
N LYS A 113 -7.00 13.40 3.78
CA LYS A 113 -5.55 13.42 3.97
C LYS A 113 -5.16 12.45 5.09
N VAL A 114 -4.33 11.48 4.76
CA VAL A 114 -3.86 10.42 5.66
C VAL A 114 -2.37 10.59 5.95
N ASN A 115 -1.97 10.46 7.21
CA ASN A 115 -0.58 10.29 7.60
C ASN A 115 -0.39 8.81 7.95
N GLN A 116 0.49 8.14 7.24
CA GLN A 116 0.74 6.72 7.46
C GLN A 116 2.23 6.41 7.49
N GLN A 117 2.60 5.53 8.39
CA GLN A 117 3.93 4.92 8.42
C GLN A 117 3.91 3.66 7.57
N PHE A 118 4.93 3.50 6.75
CA PHE A 118 5.17 2.31 5.95
C PHE A 118 6.47 1.65 6.37
N THR A 119 6.43 0.32 6.44
CA THR A 119 7.63 -0.51 6.62
C THR A 119 8.08 -1.04 5.27
N LEU A 120 9.35 -0.81 4.96
CA LEU A 120 9.98 -1.30 3.74
C LEU A 120 10.91 -2.47 4.08
N GLN A 121 11.00 -3.40 3.15
CA GLN A 121 11.90 -4.54 3.24
C GLN A 121 12.85 -4.56 2.04
N PRO A 122 13.99 -5.26 2.11
CA PRO A 122 14.81 -5.52 0.93
C PRO A 122 13.94 -6.03 -0.21
N ASP A 123 14.02 -5.39 -1.38
CA ASP A 123 13.20 -5.75 -2.53
C ASP A 123 13.69 -7.08 -3.13
N PRO A 124 12.87 -8.15 -3.12
CA PRO A 124 13.28 -9.46 -3.59
C PRO A 124 13.45 -9.53 -5.13
N TYR A 125 12.90 -8.56 -5.85
CA TYR A 125 12.99 -8.46 -7.31
C TYR A 125 14.12 -7.53 -7.76
N PHE A 126 14.88 -6.99 -6.82
CA PHE A 126 16.07 -6.22 -7.16
C PHE A 126 17.09 -7.12 -7.88
N TRP A 127 17.64 -6.63 -8.97
CA TRP A 127 18.52 -7.43 -9.85
C TRP A 127 19.74 -8.05 -9.14
N ASP A 128 20.21 -7.46 -8.03
CA ASP A 128 21.33 -7.93 -7.22
C ASP A 128 20.93 -8.13 -5.74
N ALA A 129 19.68 -8.55 -5.50
CA ALA A 129 19.14 -8.69 -4.15
C ALA A 129 19.99 -9.59 -3.23
N ALA A 130 20.60 -10.64 -3.80
CA ALA A 130 21.41 -11.59 -3.03
C ALA A 130 22.72 -10.97 -2.45
N ASN A 131 23.23 -9.92 -3.08
CA ASN A 131 24.48 -9.26 -2.70
C ASN A 131 24.26 -7.82 -2.20
N ALA A 132 23.00 -7.36 -2.18
CA ALA A 132 22.70 -6.00 -1.80
C ALA A 132 23.08 -5.74 -0.33
N PRO A 133 23.90 -4.72 -0.03
CA PRO A 133 24.15 -4.35 1.34
C PRO A 133 22.89 -3.82 2.01
N ALA A 134 22.84 -3.86 3.34
CA ALA A 134 21.80 -3.18 4.10
C ALA A 134 21.88 -1.66 3.84
N LEU A 135 20.73 -0.97 4.08
CA LEU A 135 20.70 0.48 4.09
C LEU A 135 21.69 1.03 5.11
N SER A 136 22.35 2.10 4.74
CA SER A 136 23.32 2.79 5.60
C SER A 136 22.99 4.25 5.76
N ALA A 137 23.51 4.90 6.79
CA ALA A 137 23.35 6.34 6.98
C ALA A 137 23.89 7.11 5.75
N GLY A 138 23.10 8.05 5.23
CA GLY A 138 23.46 8.82 4.03
C GLY A 138 22.25 9.31 3.25
N GLN A 139 22.45 9.59 1.98
CA GLN A 139 21.39 9.97 1.06
C GLN A 139 20.79 8.73 0.37
N ALA A 140 19.48 8.74 0.18
CA ALA A 140 18.77 7.76 -0.62
C ALA A 140 17.71 8.44 -1.48
N PHE A 141 17.46 7.87 -2.64
CA PHE A 141 16.33 8.26 -3.49
C PHE A 141 15.07 7.56 -3.00
N VAL A 142 14.01 8.32 -2.81
CA VAL A 142 12.69 7.82 -2.44
C VAL A 142 11.72 8.07 -3.58
N GLN A 143 11.07 7.01 -3.99
CA GLN A 143 9.96 7.03 -4.93
C GLN A 143 8.70 6.65 -4.16
N VAL A 144 7.69 7.51 -4.17
CA VAL A 144 6.36 7.21 -3.64
C VAL A 144 5.36 7.30 -4.77
N CYS A 145 4.58 6.25 -4.96
CA CYS A 145 3.48 6.20 -5.92
C CYS A 145 2.21 5.81 -5.19
N VAL A 146 1.16 6.59 -5.33
CA VAL A 146 -0.21 6.18 -5.00
C VAL A 146 -0.95 5.97 -6.31
N PHE A 147 -1.53 4.81 -6.46
CA PHE A 147 -2.23 4.40 -7.67
C PHE A 147 -3.66 3.98 -7.32
N ASP A 148 -4.64 4.56 -8.01
CA ASP A 148 -6.07 4.25 -7.86
C ASP A 148 -6.56 3.43 -9.05
N SER A 149 -6.71 2.12 -8.87
CA SER A 149 -7.11 1.19 -9.93
C SER A 149 -8.59 1.24 -10.29
N THR A 150 -9.44 1.95 -9.53
CA THR A 150 -10.88 2.02 -9.84
C THR A 150 -11.19 2.80 -11.09
N ASN A 151 -10.29 3.64 -11.53
CA ASN A 151 -10.56 4.63 -12.57
C ASN A 151 -9.92 4.37 -13.90
N GLN A 152 -9.43 3.24 -14.25
CA GLN A 152 -9.05 2.89 -15.63
C GLN A 152 -7.80 2.00 -15.75
N GLY A 153 -7.33 1.47 -14.66
CA GLY A 153 -6.18 0.59 -14.67
C GLY A 153 -4.85 1.36 -14.69
N GLU A 154 -3.78 0.61 -14.65
CA GLU A 154 -2.40 1.10 -14.54
C GLU A 154 -1.93 1.97 -15.73
N THR A 155 -2.74 2.11 -16.75
CA THR A 155 -2.42 2.88 -17.96
C THR A 155 -2.96 4.31 -17.95
N ASP A 156 -3.80 4.68 -16.98
CA ASP A 156 -4.29 6.06 -16.89
C ASP A 156 -3.28 6.91 -16.12
N PRO A 157 -2.59 7.88 -16.77
CA PRO A 157 -1.64 8.75 -16.12
C PRO A 157 -2.28 9.65 -15.05
N ASN A 158 -3.60 9.80 -15.08
CA ASN A 158 -4.33 10.56 -14.08
C ASN A 158 -4.63 9.72 -12.81
N GLY A 159 -4.46 8.40 -12.87
CA GLY A 159 -4.64 7.48 -11.75
C GLY A 159 -3.49 7.50 -10.74
N PHE A 160 -2.41 8.22 -11.01
CA PHE A 160 -1.21 8.21 -10.19
C PHE A 160 -0.93 9.53 -9.50
N GLY A 161 -0.53 9.45 -8.22
CA GLY A 161 0.18 10.51 -7.52
C GLY A 161 1.62 10.06 -7.25
N PHE A 162 2.60 10.93 -7.57
CA PHE A 162 4.02 10.60 -7.43
C PHE A 162 4.75 11.63 -6.57
N ASP A 163 5.76 11.17 -5.84
CA ASP A 163 6.86 11.98 -5.30
C ASP A 163 8.19 11.28 -5.54
N TYR A 164 9.15 12.01 -6.08
CA TYR A 164 10.52 11.55 -6.32
C TYR A 164 11.47 12.53 -5.65
N SER A 165 12.18 12.08 -4.64
CA SER A 165 12.99 13.00 -3.83
C SER A 165 14.18 12.30 -3.17
N MET A 166 15.25 13.08 -2.93
CA MET A 166 16.34 12.62 -2.09
C MET A 166 15.98 12.80 -0.61
N ARG A 167 16.25 11.79 0.21
CA ARG A 167 15.99 11.79 1.65
C ARG A 167 17.22 11.32 2.41
N LYS A 168 17.36 11.79 3.64
CA LYS A 168 18.40 11.33 4.54
C LYS A 168 18.00 10.00 5.16
N VAL A 169 18.89 9.02 5.16
CA VAL A 169 18.76 7.79 5.94
C VAL A 169 19.58 7.92 7.21
N VAL A 170 19.01 7.51 8.31
CA VAL A 170 19.68 7.30 9.60
C VAL A 170 19.49 5.86 10.03
N THR A 171 20.41 5.32 10.79
CA THR A 171 20.33 3.97 11.39
C THR A 171 20.06 4.09 12.88
N ASP A 172 19.19 3.26 13.42
CA ASP A 172 18.97 3.09 14.87
C ASP A 172 19.79 1.96 15.47
#